data_429350d5a399d7ce6d3d83159846e4d8
#
_entry.id   429350d5a399d7ce6d3d83159846e4d8
#
_cell.length_a   1.000
_cell.length_b   1.000
_cell.length_c   1.000
_cell.angle_alpha   90.00
_cell.angle_beta   90.00
_cell.angle_gamma   90.00
#
_symmetry.space_group_name_H-M   'P 1'
#
loop_
_entity.id
_entity.type
_entity.pdbx_description
1 polymer ?
#
loop_
_entity_poly.entity_id
_entity_poly.type
_entity_poly.pdbx_seq_one_letter_code
_entity_poly.pdbx_strand_id
1 'polypeptide(L)'
;MRYWIFISVLIVLVSCNEETTKQKTLAPIAKVGAQTNIECLFDETTFASPDAYPLLKELKICDETQKDLNNHDVPACNPKFFKFYPFIENKKLKDAFVLLIKSRVQGFPLRRVLVFEREGKELVKVNGFVANLIGKRKSASKHDDLILRFNDNVGMGEVVFYNCLYVWKDKHYVFKQVEQINDANIKAEFKDSMNVEIETIISKNRMVF
;
A
#
# COMPACT_ATOMS: atom_id res chain seq x y z
N MET A 1 71.23 -40.19 40.81
CA MET A 1 70.10 -41.07 40.57
C MET A 1 68.94 -40.19 40.10
N ARG A 2 68.56 -40.26 38.83
CA ARG A 2 67.52 -39.42 38.22
C ARG A 2 66.32 -40.27 37.99
N TYR A 3 65.21 -39.94 38.64
CA TYR A 3 63.91 -40.58 38.38
C TYR A 3 63.20 -39.84 37.26
N TRP A 4 62.86 -40.55 36.18
CA TRP A 4 62.04 -40.10 35.11
C TRP A 4 60.62 -40.53 35.38
N ILE A 5 59.73 -39.55 35.55
CA ILE A 5 58.28 -39.80 35.69
C ILE A 5 57.66 -39.67 34.28
N PHE A 6 57.17 -40.78 33.74
CA PHE A 6 56.36 -40.81 32.52
C PHE A 6 54.93 -40.43 32.87
N ILE A 7 54.49 -39.29 32.42
CA ILE A 7 53.07 -38.90 32.47
C ILE A 7 52.45 -39.39 31.19
N SER A 8 51.58 -40.40 31.25
CA SER A 8 50.75 -40.86 30.14
C SER A 8 49.54 -39.94 30.03
N VAL A 9 49.49 -39.16 28.98
CA VAL A 9 48.31 -38.34 28.64
C VAL A 9 47.30 -39.25 27.91
N LEU A 10 46.19 -39.53 28.56
CA LEU A 10 45.06 -40.26 28.00
C LEU A 10 44.22 -39.26 27.20
N ILE A 11 44.30 -39.29 25.87
CA ILE A 11 43.46 -38.48 24.97
C ILE A 11 42.12 -39.22 24.83
N VAL A 12 41.08 -38.72 25.50
CA VAL A 12 39.69 -39.14 25.26
C VAL A 12 39.14 -38.39 24.06
N LEU A 13 39.03 -39.10 22.94
CA LEU A 13 38.33 -38.59 21.78
C LEU A 13 36.80 -38.64 22.06
N VAL A 14 36.24 -37.49 22.45
CA VAL A 14 34.79 -37.32 22.47
C VAL A 14 34.34 -37.06 21.03
N SER A 15 33.78 -38.10 20.42
CA SER A 15 33.09 -37.99 19.14
C SER A 15 31.78 -37.25 19.38
N CYS A 16 31.72 -35.96 19.05
CA CYS A 16 30.47 -35.23 18.95
C CYS A 16 29.75 -35.69 17.69
N ASN A 17 28.69 -36.46 17.84
CA ASN A 17 27.68 -36.66 16.81
C ASN A 17 26.97 -35.30 16.61
N GLU A 18 27.28 -34.57 15.52
CA GLU A 18 26.49 -33.49 15.06
C GLU A 18 25.18 -34.03 14.46
N GLU A 19 24.14 -34.10 15.30
CA GLU A 19 22.78 -34.15 14.82
C GLU A 19 22.52 -32.84 14.07
N THR A 20 22.53 -32.91 12.74
CA THR A 20 22.14 -31.84 11.84
C THR A 20 20.63 -31.59 12.01
N THR A 21 20.28 -30.84 13.03
CA THR A 21 18.93 -30.28 13.18
C THR A 21 18.71 -29.37 11.99
N LYS A 22 17.97 -29.84 10.99
CA LYS A 22 17.47 -29.00 9.89
C LYS A 22 16.67 -27.87 10.49
N GLN A 23 17.32 -26.78 10.75
CA GLN A 23 16.69 -25.53 11.12
C GLN A 23 15.79 -25.12 9.94
N LYS A 24 14.47 -25.40 10.12
CA LYS A 24 13.44 -24.92 9.21
C LYS A 24 13.52 -23.40 9.21
N THR A 25 14.14 -22.85 8.19
CA THR A 25 14.25 -21.40 8.02
C THR A 25 12.81 -20.86 7.91
N LEU A 26 12.28 -20.40 9.03
CA LEU A 26 11.03 -19.65 9.06
C LEU A 26 11.24 -18.44 8.16
N ALA A 27 10.42 -18.29 7.15
CA ALA A 27 10.40 -17.09 6.32
C ALA A 27 10.34 -15.88 7.27
N PRO A 28 11.12 -14.81 7.01
CA PRO A 28 11.15 -13.67 7.90
C PRO A 28 9.73 -13.10 8.02
N ILE A 29 9.17 -13.17 9.22
CA ILE A 29 7.88 -12.54 9.54
C ILE A 29 8.08 -11.05 9.25
N ALA A 30 7.37 -10.53 8.25
CA ALA A 30 7.43 -9.11 7.92
C ALA A 30 7.12 -8.32 9.19
N LYS A 31 8.06 -7.47 9.61
CA LYS A 31 7.90 -6.69 10.84
C LYS A 31 6.65 -5.82 10.68
N VAL A 32 5.69 -5.97 11.60
CA VAL A 32 4.53 -5.08 11.70
C VAL A 32 5.04 -3.64 11.74
N GLY A 33 4.46 -2.76 10.91
CA GLY A 33 4.87 -1.37 10.82
C GLY A 33 5.95 -1.05 9.77
N ALA A 34 6.51 -2.05 9.06
CA ALA A 34 7.38 -1.78 7.92
C ALA A 34 6.59 -1.08 6.80
N GLN A 35 7.03 0.12 6.42
CA GLN A 35 6.43 0.90 5.34
C GLN A 35 7.12 0.58 4.02
N THR A 36 6.32 0.41 2.97
CA THR A 36 6.79 0.36 1.58
C THR A 36 6.29 1.62 0.87
N ASN A 37 7.20 2.47 0.43
CA ASN A 37 6.85 3.63 -0.39
C ASN A 37 6.44 3.18 -1.79
N ILE A 38 5.45 3.86 -2.34
CA ILE A 38 4.92 3.60 -3.68
C ILE A 38 5.21 4.83 -4.53
N GLU A 39 6.06 4.65 -5.53
CA GLU A 39 6.22 5.64 -6.58
C GLU A 39 5.18 5.36 -7.67
N CYS A 40 4.31 6.34 -7.90
CA CYS A 40 3.21 6.19 -8.83
C CYS A 40 3.46 6.95 -10.12
N LEU A 41 4.31 6.41 -10.98
CA LEU A 41 4.49 6.87 -12.35
C LEU A 41 3.47 6.17 -13.27
N PHE A 42 2.81 6.95 -14.13
CA PHE A 42 1.84 6.44 -15.11
C PHE A 42 2.47 6.48 -16.52
N ASP A 43 3.51 5.71 -16.70
CA ASP A 43 4.33 5.65 -17.93
C ASP A 43 4.31 4.25 -18.59
N GLU A 44 3.58 3.30 -18.01
CA GLU A 44 3.54 1.93 -18.51
C GLU A 44 2.86 1.83 -19.86
N THR A 45 3.46 1.06 -20.75
CA THR A 45 2.94 0.73 -22.09
C THR A 45 2.13 -0.56 -22.11
N THR A 46 2.30 -1.40 -21.09
CA THR A 46 1.62 -2.69 -20.92
C THR A 46 1.13 -2.86 -19.49
N PHE A 47 0.04 -3.60 -19.29
CA PHE A 47 -0.40 -3.95 -17.94
C PHE A 47 0.58 -4.93 -17.28
N ALA A 48 0.97 -4.64 -16.04
CA ALA A 48 1.88 -5.49 -15.27
C ALA A 48 1.30 -6.89 -14.96
N SER A 49 -0.03 -7.04 -15.00
CA SER A 49 -0.72 -8.31 -14.81
C SER A 49 -1.68 -8.58 -15.95
N PRO A 50 -1.78 -9.83 -16.45
CA PRO A 50 -2.77 -10.21 -17.45
C PRO A 50 -4.22 -10.08 -16.95
N ASP A 51 -4.44 -10.09 -15.62
CA ASP A 51 -5.76 -9.93 -15.01
C ASP A 51 -6.25 -8.46 -15.07
N ALA A 52 -5.35 -7.49 -15.23
CA ALA A 52 -5.68 -6.07 -15.09
C ALA A 52 -6.74 -5.60 -16.10
N TYR A 53 -6.55 -5.91 -17.38
CA TYR A 53 -7.50 -5.50 -18.42
C TYR A 53 -8.89 -6.15 -18.27
N PRO A 54 -9.02 -7.48 -18.05
CA PRO A 54 -10.29 -8.10 -17.70
C PRO A 54 -11.01 -7.45 -16.51
N LEU A 55 -10.28 -7.08 -15.45
CA LEU A 55 -10.83 -6.41 -14.28
C LEU A 55 -11.38 -5.02 -14.60
N LEU A 56 -10.68 -4.22 -15.43
CA LEU A 56 -11.17 -2.91 -15.87
C LEU A 56 -12.49 -3.03 -16.64
N LYS A 57 -12.63 -4.07 -17.47
CA LYS A 57 -13.85 -4.36 -18.22
C LYS A 57 -14.99 -4.80 -17.29
N GLU A 58 -14.73 -5.70 -16.34
CA GLU A 58 -15.68 -6.14 -15.34
C GLU A 58 -16.25 -4.95 -14.56
N LEU A 59 -15.38 -4.01 -14.17
CA LEU A 59 -15.75 -2.81 -13.41
C LEU A 59 -16.38 -1.71 -14.26
N LYS A 60 -16.29 -1.78 -15.60
CA LYS A 60 -16.78 -0.76 -16.52
C LYS A 60 -16.26 0.66 -16.23
N ILE A 61 -15.00 0.77 -15.83
CA ILE A 61 -14.37 2.03 -15.42
C ILE A 61 -13.44 2.63 -16.46
N CYS A 62 -13.35 2.04 -17.63
CA CYS A 62 -12.61 2.57 -18.76
C CYS A 62 -13.41 2.42 -20.05
N ASP A 63 -13.09 3.24 -21.04
CA ASP A 63 -13.71 3.23 -22.37
C ASP A 63 -12.74 2.66 -23.40
N GLU A 64 -13.09 1.53 -24.01
CA GLU A 64 -12.28 0.85 -25.03
C GLU A 64 -12.24 1.63 -26.36
N THR A 65 -13.20 2.52 -26.61
CA THR A 65 -13.27 3.31 -27.84
C THR A 65 -12.36 4.54 -27.82
N GLN A 66 -11.91 4.95 -26.63
CA GLN A 66 -11.04 6.10 -26.44
C GLN A 66 -9.56 5.70 -26.53
N LYS A 67 -8.76 6.61 -27.03
CA LYS A 67 -7.29 6.45 -27.12
C LYS A 67 -6.54 7.22 -26.05
N ASP A 68 -7.14 8.29 -25.52
CA ASP A 68 -6.49 9.20 -24.56
C ASP A 68 -7.50 9.77 -23.53
N LEU A 69 -7.00 10.52 -22.53
CA LEU A 69 -7.78 11.28 -21.58
C LEU A 69 -8.39 12.55 -22.22
N ASN A 70 -9.22 12.38 -23.20
CA ASN A 70 -9.89 13.51 -23.86
C ASN A 70 -11.15 13.88 -23.08
N ASN A 71 -11.08 14.92 -22.24
CA ASN A 71 -12.21 15.66 -21.63
C ASN A 71 -13.39 14.86 -21.02
N HIS A 72 -13.28 13.54 -20.89
CA HIS A 72 -14.32 12.66 -20.35
C HIS A 72 -13.88 12.12 -18.98
N ASP A 73 -14.84 11.92 -18.10
CA ASP A 73 -14.64 11.36 -16.76
C ASP A 73 -14.17 9.90 -16.78
N VAL A 74 -14.34 9.20 -17.89
CA VAL A 74 -13.95 7.80 -18.07
C VAL A 74 -12.70 7.71 -18.94
N PRO A 75 -11.57 7.26 -18.41
CA PRO A 75 -10.33 7.15 -19.19
C PRO A 75 -10.37 6.00 -20.20
N ALA A 76 -9.53 6.08 -21.23
CA ALA A 76 -9.29 4.97 -22.13
C ALA A 76 -8.80 3.72 -21.36
N CYS A 77 -9.10 2.51 -21.85
CA CYS A 77 -8.60 1.25 -21.29
C CYS A 77 -7.11 1.03 -21.61
N ASN A 78 -6.25 1.91 -21.11
CA ASN A 78 -4.82 1.95 -21.41
C ASN A 78 -3.99 1.89 -20.12
N PRO A 79 -2.89 1.10 -20.05
CA PRO A 79 -2.05 0.96 -18.86
C PRO A 79 -1.55 2.27 -18.27
N LYS A 80 -1.34 3.31 -19.09
CA LYS A 80 -0.90 4.65 -18.63
C LYS A 80 -1.92 5.38 -17.74
N PHE A 81 -3.12 4.85 -17.55
CA PHE A 81 -4.15 5.45 -16.70
C PHE A 81 -4.49 4.66 -15.47
N PHE A 82 -3.98 3.43 -15.34
CA PHE A 82 -4.37 2.51 -14.28
C PHE A 82 -3.17 1.84 -13.66
N LYS A 83 -3.17 1.75 -12.34
CA LYS A 83 -2.20 0.96 -11.57
C LYS A 83 -2.94 0.12 -10.53
N PHE A 84 -2.52 -1.14 -10.43
CA PHE A 84 -3.08 -2.09 -9.49
C PHE A 84 -2.05 -2.42 -8.42
N TYR A 85 -2.48 -2.44 -7.16
CA TYR A 85 -1.64 -2.79 -6.04
C TYR A 85 -2.32 -3.83 -5.15
N PRO A 86 -1.61 -4.87 -4.71
CA PRO A 86 -2.11 -5.78 -3.69
C PRO A 86 -2.17 -5.05 -2.34
N PHE A 87 -3.18 -5.35 -1.54
CA PHE A 87 -3.30 -4.84 -0.18
C PHE A 87 -3.65 -5.93 0.84
N ILE A 88 -3.89 -7.14 0.37
CA ILE A 88 -4.12 -8.33 1.20
C ILE A 88 -3.02 -9.33 0.91
N GLU A 89 -2.39 -9.83 1.99
CA GLU A 89 -1.36 -10.83 1.88
C GLU A 89 -1.90 -12.13 1.26
N ASN A 90 -1.12 -12.70 0.32
CA ASN A 90 -1.44 -13.96 -0.38
C ASN A 90 -2.73 -13.96 -1.22
N LYS A 91 -3.40 -12.83 -1.45
CA LYS A 91 -4.51 -12.72 -2.39
C LYS A 91 -4.00 -12.45 -3.81
N LYS A 92 -4.70 -13.03 -4.79
CA LYS A 92 -4.46 -12.74 -6.22
C LYS A 92 -5.08 -11.40 -6.58
N LEU A 93 -4.56 -10.74 -7.62
CA LEU A 93 -5.08 -9.46 -8.10
C LEU A 93 -6.58 -9.54 -8.40
N LYS A 94 -7.05 -10.62 -9.02
CA LYS A 94 -8.46 -10.82 -9.34
C LYS A 94 -9.40 -10.92 -8.13
N ASP A 95 -8.86 -11.12 -6.93
CA ASP A 95 -9.65 -11.32 -5.71
C ASP A 95 -9.69 -10.07 -4.83
N ALA A 96 -8.62 -9.26 -4.83
CA ALA A 96 -8.55 -8.04 -4.03
C ALA A 96 -7.42 -7.12 -4.52
N PHE A 97 -7.72 -5.83 -4.69
CA PHE A 97 -6.73 -4.87 -5.17
C PHE A 97 -7.10 -3.42 -4.82
N VAL A 98 -6.08 -2.61 -4.71
CA VAL A 98 -6.19 -1.15 -4.77
C VAL A 98 -5.95 -0.74 -6.21
N LEU A 99 -6.87 -0.01 -6.79
CA LEU A 99 -6.79 0.55 -8.13
C LEU A 99 -6.57 2.04 -8.07
N LEU A 100 -5.49 2.48 -8.67
CA LEU A 100 -5.19 3.88 -8.85
C LEU A 100 -5.56 4.29 -10.28
N ILE A 101 -6.37 5.33 -10.41
CA ILE A 101 -6.82 5.85 -11.70
C ILE A 101 -6.26 7.26 -11.88
N LYS A 102 -5.54 7.48 -12.99
CA LYS A 102 -5.12 8.80 -13.42
C LYS A 102 -6.32 9.52 -14.03
N SER A 103 -6.75 10.60 -13.39
CA SER A 103 -7.82 11.45 -13.89
C SER A 103 -7.28 12.84 -14.20
N ARG A 104 -7.81 13.50 -15.20
CA ARG A 104 -7.48 14.88 -15.54
C ARG A 104 -8.66 15.77 -15.21
N VAL A 105 -8.52 16.61 -14.19
CA VAL A 105 -9.46 17.71 -13.96
C VAL A 105 -8.68 19.00 -14.01
N GLN A 106 -8.98 19.88 -14.96
CA GLN A 106 -8.50 21.27 -15.06
C GLN A 106 -6.99 21.46 -14.79
N GLY A 107 -6.13 20.64 -15.41
CA GLY A 107 -4.68 20.83 -15.34
C GLY A 107 -3.97 20.15 -14.17
N PHE A 108 -4.68 19.71 -13.13
CA PHE A 108 -4.11 18.94 -12.04
C PHE A 108 -4.44 17.45 -12.20
N PRO A 109 -3.48 16.54 -12.06
CA PRO A 109 -3.75 15.11 -12.06
C PRO A 109 -4.49 14.75 -10.77
N LEU A 110 -5.81 14.86 -10.76
CA LEU A 110 -6.60 14.21 -9.73
C LEU A 110 -6.45 12.70 -9.90
N ARG A 111 -6.13 12.03 -8.84
CA ARG A 111 -6.05 10.58 -8.83
C ARG A 111 -7.17 10.04 -7.96
N ARG A 112 -7.78 8.97 -8.44
CA ARG A 112 -8.75 8.22 -7.64
C ARG A 112 -8.09 6.93 -7.20
N VAL A 113 -8.22 6.61 -5.93
CA VAL A 113 -7.81 5.34 -5.34
C VAL A 113 -9.08 4.59 -4.99
N LEU A 114 -9.30 3.46 -5.64
CA LEU A 114 -10.46 2.60 -5.38
C LEU A 114 -9.98 1.28 -4.79
N VAL A 115 -10.64 0.81 -3.78
CA VAL A 115 -10.35 -0.48 -3.14
C VAL A 115 -11.45 -1.45 -3.46
N PHE A 116 -11.09 -2.61 -3.99
CA PHE A 116 -12.02 -3.67 -4.35
C PHE A 116 -11.65 -4.98 -3.65
N GLU A 117 -12.67 -5.70 -3.22
CA GLU A 117 -12.56 -7.08 -2.76
C GLU A 117 -13.67 -7.91 -3.41
N ARG A 118 -13.36 -9.18 -3.76
CA ARG A 118 -14.32 -10.08 -4.37
C ARG A 118 -15.14 -10.78 -3.31
N GLU A 119 -16.45 -10.57 -3.35
CA GLU A 119 -17.43 -11.29 -2.56
C GLU A 119 -18.19 -12.27 -3.46
N GLY A 120 -17.89 -13.55 -3.34
CA GLY A 120 -18.44 -14.57 -4.22
C GLY A 120 -17.99 -14.38 -5.69
N LYS A 121 -18.91 -13.99 -6.58
CA LYS A 121 -18.60 -13.75 -8.00
C LYS A 121 -18.42 -12.26 -8.34
N GLU A 122 -18.78 -11.34 -7.45
CA GLU A 122 -18.79 -9.91 -7.71
C GLU A 122 -17.61 -9.18 -7.08
N LEU A 123 -17.10 -8.15 -7.76
CA LEU A 123 -16.15 -7.21 -7.20
C LEU A 123 -16.91 -6.10 -6.49
N VAL A 124 -16.74 -6.01 -5.18
CA VAL A 124 -17.37 -4.99 -4.34
C VAL A 124 -16.37 -3.86 -4.10
N LYS A 125 -16.80 -2.63 -4.36
CA LYS A 125 -16.03 -1.45 -3.99
C LYS A 125 -16.13 -1.25 -2.47
N VAL A 126 -15.00 -1.39 -1.80
CA VAL A 126 -14.89 -1.23 -0.34
C VAL A 126 -14.71 0.23 0.05
N ASN A 127 -13.83 0.94 -0.66
CA ASN A 127 -13.56 2.37 -0.46
C ASN A 127 -13.26 3.06 -1.78
N GLY A 128 -13.51 4.36 -1.82
CA GLY A 128 -13.04 5.28 -2.85
C GLY A 128 -12.42 6.52 -2.23
N PHE A 129 -11.31 7.02 -2.82
CA PHE A 129 -10.60 8.20 -2.34
C PHE A 129 -10.22 9.10 -3.50
N VAL A 130 -10.38 10.41 -3.32
CA VAL A 130 -9.79 11.44 -4.20
C VAL A 130 -8.40 11.76 -3.64
N ALA A 131 -7.44 10.89 -3.93
CA ALA A 131 -6.12 10.91 -3.30
C ALA A 131 -5.09 10.19 -4.17
N ASN A 132 -3.82 10.23 -3.75
CA ASN A 132 -2.74 9.36 -4.24
C ASN A 132 -2.41 8.31 -3.21
N LEU A 133 -2.17 7.07 -3.65
CA LEU A 133 -1.53 6.06 -2.81
C LEU A 133 -0.01 6.28 -2.86
N ILE A 134 0.59 6.68 -1.75
CA ILE A 134 2.04 6.96 -1.67
C ILE A 134 2.81 5.91 -0.87
N GLY A 135 2.11 5.05 -0.16
CA GLY A 135 2.76 3.97 0.60
C GLY A 135 1.75 2.97 1.14
N LYS A 136 2.32 1.85 1.58
CA LYS A 136 1.63 0.81 2.34
C LYS A 136 2.45 0.48 3.57
N ARG A 137 1.77 0.10 4.64
CA ARG A 137 2.41 -0.34 5.89
C ARG A 137 1.86 -1.69 6.29
N LYS A 138 2.76 -2.62 6.60
CA LYS A 138 2.34 -3.93 7.14
C LYS A 138 1.64 -3.74 8.47
N SER A 139 0.45 -4.30 8.57
CA SER A 139 -0.36 -4.29 9.79
C SER A 139 -0.38 -5.68 10.44
N ALA A 140 -0.92 -5.76 11.66
CA ALA A 140 -1.16 -7.05 12.33
C ALA A 140 -2.31 -7.84 11.66
N SER A 141 -3.16 -7.17 10.87
CA SER A 141 -4.18 -7.80 10.06
C SER A 141 -3.58 -8.36 8.76
N LYS A 142 -4.38 -9.12 8.00
CA LYS A 142 -3.98 -9.56 6.65
C LYS A 142 -3.98 -8.43 5.63
N HIS A 143 -4.58 -7.27 5.97
CA HIS A 143 -4.71 -6.10 5.13
C HIS A 143 -3.59 -5.13 5.45
N ASP A 144 -2.88 -4.66 4.41
CA ASP A 144 -1.91 -3.58 4.58
C ASP A 144 -2.64 -2.28 4.92
N ASP A 145 -2.10 -1.48 5.83
CA ASP A 145 -2.55 -0.11 6.02
C ASP A 145 -2.13 0.74 4.81
N LEU A 146 -2.96 1.70 4.42
CA LEU A 146 -2.72 2.57 3.26
C LEU A 146 -2.26 3.95 3.69
N ILE A 147 -1.23 4.49 3.04
CA ILE A 147 -0.81 5.88 3.21
C ILE A 147 -1.27 6.64 1.98
N LEU A 148 -2.26 7.52 2.19
CA LEU A 148 -2.92 8.28 1.15
C LEU A 148 -2.54 9.76 1.25
N ARG A 149 -2.19 10.36 0.10
CA ARG A 149 -1.94 11.80 -0.02
C ARG A 149 -3.17 12.48 -0.59
N PHE A 150 -3.78 13.32 0.21
CA PHE A 150 -4.86 14.21 -0.20
C PHE A 150 -4.29 15.58 -0.57
N ASN A 151 -4.89 16.22 -1.56
CA ASN A 151 -4.55 17.58 -1.98
C ASN A 151 -5.73 18.47 -1.65
N ASP A 152 -5.48 19.54 -0.93
CA ASP A 152 -6.46 20.58 -0.62
C ASP A 152 -6.03 21.89 -1.25
N ASN A 153 -6.97 22.57 -1.93
CA ASN A 153 -6.74 23.89 -2.50
C ASN A 153 -7.22 24.95 -1.50
N VAL A 154 -6.28 25.56 -0.82
CA VAL A 154 -6.57 26.56 0.24
C VAL A 154 -6.78 27.98 -0.33
N GLY A 155 -6.81 28.13 -1.64
CA GLY A 155 -7.02 29.40 -2.34
C GLY A 155 -5.75 29.96 -2.94
N MET A 156 -5.89 31.01 -3.78
CA MET A 156 -4.78 31.69 -4.48
C MET A 156 -3.82 30.79 -5.28
N GLY A 157 -4.27 29.55 -5.61
CA GLY A 157 -3.43 28.56 -6.31
C GLY A 157 -2.48 27.76 -5.38
N GLU A 158 -2.57 27.99 -4.07
CA GLU A 158 -1.81 27.24 -3.09
C GLU A 158 -2.47 25.88 -2.83
N VAL A 159 -1.66 24.81 -2.84
CA VAL A 159 -2.09 23.45 -2.59
C VAL A 159 -1.36 22.92 -1.37
N VAL A 160 -2.11 22.42 -0.39
CA VAL A 160 -1.58 21.73 0.78
C VAL A 160 -1.76 20.23 0.62
N PHE A 161 -0.74 19.47 1.01
CA PHE A 161 -0.76 18.00 0.96
C PHE A 161 -0.86 17.40 2.35
N TYR A 162 -1.78 16.46 2.52
CA TYR A 162 -1.94 15.69 3.76
C TYR A 162 -1.62 14.22 3.50
N ASN A 163 -0.57 13.69 4.11
CA ASN A 163 -0.28 12.27 4.09
C ASN A 163 -0.99 11.61 5.28
N CYS A 164 -2.00 10.81 5.01
CA CYS A 164 -2.88 10.23 6.00
C CYS A 164 -2.78 8.71 6.02
N LEU A 165 -2.73 8.13 7.21
CA LEU A 165 -2.78 6.70 7.44
C LEU A 165 -4.23 6.25 7.54
N TYR A 166 -4.59 5.28 6.71
CA TYR A 166 -5.86 4.56 6.74
C TYR A 166 -5.62 3.11 7.14
N VAL A 167 -6.40 2.62 8.09
CA VAL A 167 -6.30 1.27 8.61
C VAL A 167 -7.56 0.47 8.31
N TRP A 168 -7.39 -0.85 8.11
CA TRP A 168 -8.52 -1.75 7.86
C TRP A 168 -9.30 -2.01 9.16
N LYS A 169 -10.59 -1.70 9.15
CA LYS A 169 -11.51 -1.93 10.25
C LYS A 169 -12.93 -2.15 9.72
N ASP A 170 -13.64 -3.13 10.25
CA ASP A 170 -15.07 -3.40 9.94
C ASP A 170 -15.35 -3.48 8.43
N LYS A 171 -14.51 -4.22 7.70
CA LYS A 171 -14.59 -4.45 6.25
C LYS A 171 -14.35 -3.23 5.36
N HIS A 172 -13.74 -2.15 5.87
CA HIS A 172 -13.36 -0.99 5.08
C HIS A 172 -12.15 -0.26 5.67
N TYR A 173 -11.59 0.69 4.93
CA TYR A 173 -10.54 1.55 5.41
C TYR A 173 -11.10 2.76 6.14
N VAL A 174 -10.61 3.01 7.35
CA VAL A 174 -10.97 4.17 8.17
C VAL A 174 -9.74 5.05 8.39
N PHE A 175 -9.96 6.35 8.50
CA PHE A 175 -8.93 7.31 8.87
C PHE A 175 -8.38 6.96 10.27
N LYS A 176 -7.06 6.96 10.38
CA LYS A 176 -6.37 6.70 11.65
C LYS A 176 -5.68 7.95 12.17
N GLN A 177 -4.90 8.59 11.33
CA GLN A 177 -4.14 9.80 11.69
C GLN A 177 -3.55 10.46 10.45
N VAL A 178 -3.26 11.76 10.55
CA VAL A 178 -2.35 12.46 9.65
C VAL A 178 -0.92 12.19 10.08
N GLU A 179 -0.04 11.90 9.12
CA GLU A 179 1.37 11.64 9.40
C GLU A 179 2.25 12.83 9.04
N GLN A 180 1.94 13.49 7.90
CA GLN A 180 2.70 14.63 7.40
C GLN A 180 1.78 15.66 6.76
N ILE A 181 2.19 16.93 6.82
CA ILE A 181 1.61 18.04 6.07
C ILE A 181 2.73 18.65 5.24
N ASN A 182 2.54 18.77 3.91
CA ASN A 182 3.57 19.24 2.97
C ASN A 182 4.92 18.52 3.15
N ASP A 183 4.86 17.18 3.35
CA ASP A 183 6.00 16.31 3.60
C ASP A 183 6.76 16.59 4.91
N ALA A 184 6.27 17.49 5.76
CA ALA A 184 6.82 17.76 7.08
C ALA A 184 6.11 16.94 8.17
N ASN A 185 6.88 16.38 9.10
CA ASN A 185 6.33 15.65 10.23
C ASN A 185 5.62 16.59 11.20
N ILE A 186 4.47 16.16 11.72
CA ILE A 186 3.69 16.91 12.70
C ILE A 186 4.31 16.70 14.08
N LYS A 187 4.51 17.81 14.82
CA LYS A 187 4.97 17.74 16.20
C LYS A 187 3.94 17.05 17.08
N ALA A 188 4.40 16.28 18.07
CA ALA A 188 3.54 15.44 18.90
C ALA A 188 2.41 16.23 19.59
N GLU A 189 2.71 17.45 20.06
CA GLU A 189 1.75 18.33 20.75
C GLU A 189 0.57 18.80 19.88
N PHE A 190 0.73 18.81 18.53
CA PHE A 190 -0.32 19.22 17.60
C PHE A 190 -1.05 18.05 16.92
N LYS A 191 -0.61 16.82 17.17
CA LYS A 191 -1.07 15.67 16.41
C LYS A 191 -2.58 15.43 16.52
N ASP A 192 -3.12 15.52 17.71
CA ASP A 192 -4.56 15.26 17.95
C ASP A 192 -5.45 16.35 17.32
N SER A 193 -5.07 17.63 17.47
CA SER A 193 -5.81 18.74 16.83
C SER A 193 -5.76 18.64 15.30
N MET A 194 -4.59 18.34 14.73
CA MET A 194 -4.43 18.17 13.27
C MET A 194 -5.22 16.98 12.75
N ASN A 195 -5.32 15.88 13.50
CA ASN A 195 -6.15 14.74 13.11
C ASN A 195 -7.61 15.15 12.94
N VAL A 196 -8.19 15.85 13.91
CA VAL A 196 -9.58 16.31 13.87
C VAL A 196 -9.81 17.30 12.73
N GLU A 197 -8.91 18.25 12.56
CA GLU A 197 -9.01 19.26 11.51
C GLU A 197 -8.95 18.65 10.12
N ILE A 198 -7.94 17.81 9.85
CA ILE A 198 -7.73 17.22 8.52
C ILE A 198 -8.80 16.19 8.18
N GLU A 199 -9.26 15.38 9.15
CA GLU A 199 -10.39 14.48 8.94
C GLU A 199 -11.65 15.26 8.57
N THR A 200 -11.87 16.42 9.21
CA THR A 200 -12.98 17.32 8.89
C THR A 200 -12.88 17.89 7.48
N ILE A 201 -11.68 18.32 7.05
CA ILE A 201 -11.42 18.82 5.68
C ILE A 201 -11.70 17.71 4.66
N ILE A 202 -11.18 16.52 4.87
CA ILE A 202 -11.37 15.35 3.99
C ILE A 202 -12.86 15.02 3.85
N SER A 203 -13.59 15.00 4.95
CA SER A 203 -15.02 14.71 4.99
C SER A 203 -15.84 15.81 4.31
N LYS A 204 -15.60 17.09 4.64
CA LYS A 204 -16.28 18.25 4.05
C LYS A 204 -16.12 18.30 2.54
N ASN A 205 -14.93 18.00 2.05
CA ASN A 205 -14.60 17.99 0.62
C ASN A 205 -14.99 16.67 -0.07
N ARG A 206 -15.64 15.74 0.63
CA ARG A 206 -16.07 14.43 0.10
C ARG A 206 -14.94 13.67 -0.59
N MET A 207 -13.75 13.73 0.00
CA MET A 207 -12.57 13.08 -0.57
C MET A 207 -12.57 11.55 -0.31
N VAL A 208 -13.50 11.03 0.50
CA VAL A 208 -13.73 9.60 0.75
C VAL A 208 -15.19 9.27 0.43
N PHE A 209 -15.43 8.14 -0.31
CA PHE A 209 -16.76 7.72 -0.79
C PHE A 209 -16.91 6.21 -1.01
#